data_3d592a53255b4816604e75d74938e96c
#
_entry.id   3d592a53255b4816604e75d74938e96c
#
_cell.length_a   1.000
_cell.length_b   1.000
_cell.length_c   1.000
_cell.angle_alpha   90.00
_cell.angle_beta   90.00
_cell.angle_gamma   90.00
#
_symmetry.space_group_name_H-M   'P 1'
#
loop_
_entity.id
_entity.type
_entity.pdbx_description
1 polymer ?
#
loop_
_entity_poly.entity_id
_entity_poly.type
_entity_poly.pdbx_seq_one_letter_code
_entity_poly.pdbx_strand_id
1 'polypeptide(L)'
;MIDKIDITGNGYRIEDTFKKYAEKRIGKLDRYMPRGSKKDIVCKIVVSEIGKGKSSDKYEISAAMEIPGGKVIAARDECTNVFAGVDLVEAKLLGQIRRYKLEVQPHRQKRSLKNLFIKRK
;
A
#
# COMPACT_ATOMS: atom_id res chain seq x y z
N MET A 1 8.46 -3.85 -11.48
CA MET A 1 7.12 -3.91 -10.88
C MET A 1 7.00 -5.11 -9.97
N ILE A 2 6.13 -5.00 -9.00
CA ILE A 2 5.86 -6.11 -8.11
C ILE A 2 5.20 -7.22 -8.92
N ASP A 3 5.76 -8.41 -8.89
CA ASP A 3 5.23 -9.51 -9.70
C ASP A 3 4.18 -10.33 -8.96
N LYS A 4 4.22 -10.34 -7.67
CA LYS A 4 3.31 -11.17 -6.88
C LYS A 4 2.21 -10.30 -6.28
N ILE A 5 1.23 -9.98 -7.10
CA ILE A 5 0.07 -9.21 -6.65
C ILE A 5 -1.15 -10.08 -6.83
N ASP A 6 -1.86 -10.31 -5.73
CA ASP A 6 -3.08 -11.10 -5.74
C ASP A 6 -4.25 -10.17 -5.48
N ILE A 7 -5.25 -10.18 -6.34
CA ILE A 7 -6.41 -9.32 -6.21
C ILE A 7 -7.66 -10.18 -6.10
N THR A 8 -8.40 -9.99 -5.01
CA THR A 8 -9.59 -10.77 -4.77
C THR A 8 -10.78 -9.87 -4.53
N GLY A 9 -11.94 -10.31 -4.90
CA GLY A 9 -13.18 -9.59 -4.63
C GLY A 9 -14.02 -10.34 -3.60
N ASN A 10 -14.59 -9.58 -2.68
CA ASN A 10 -15.49 -10.11 -1.68
C ASN A 10 -16.83 -9.41 -1.89
N GLY A 11 -17.73 -10.05 -2.62
CA GLY A 11 -18.96 -9.41 -3.05
C GLY A 11 -18.78 -8.47 -4.22
N TYR A 12 -17.59 -8.40 -4.78
CA TYR A 12 -17.28 -7.54 -5.91
C TYR A 12 -16.58 -8.37 -6.97
N ARG A 13 -17.03 -8.25 -8.20
CA ARG A 13 -16.40 -8.99 -9.30
C ARG A 13 -15.22 -8.22 -9.83
N ILE A 14 -14.06 -8.84 -9.81
CA ILE A 14 -12.83 -8.21 -10.30
C ILE A 14 -12.81 -8.31 -11.82
N GLU A 15 -12.84 -7.17 -12.49
CA GLU A 15 -12.78 -7.13 -13.94
C GLU A 15 -11.36 -6.83 -14.38
N ASP A 16 -11.06 -7.20 -15.63
CA ASP A 16 -9.71 -7.05 -16.14
C ASP A 16 -9.22 -5.61 -16.12
N THR A 17 -10.08 -4.66 -16.41
CA THR A 17 -9.70 -3.26 -16.43
C THR A 17 -9.28 -2.82 -15.03
N PHE A 18 -10.02 -3.22 -14.02
CA PHE A 18 -9.68 -2.89 -12.65
C PHE A 18 -8.39 -3.60 -12.24
N LYS A 19 -8.28 -4.87 -12.57
CA LYS A 19 -7.10 -5.65 -12.21
C LYS A 19 -5.85 -5.03 -12.79
N LYS A 20 -5.88 -4.65 -14.06
CA LYS A 20 -4.73 -4.03 -14.69
C LYS A 20 -4.38 -2.69 -14.07
N TYR A 21 -5.40 -1.92 -13.75
CA TYR A 21 -5.20 -0.62 -13.14
C TYR A 21 -4.54 -0.76 -11.77
N ALA A 22 -5.08 -1.65 -10.95
CA ALA A 22 -4.55 -1.85 -9.61
C ALA A 22 -3.12 -2.41 -9.66
N GLU A 23 -2.87 -3.36 -10.54
CA GLU A 23 -1.53 -3.92 -10.67
C GLU A 23 -0.53 -2.87 -11.11
N LYS A 24 -0.96 -2.00 -12.01
CA LYS A 24 -0.06 -0.97 -12.51
C LYS A 24 0.23 0.06 -11.42
N ARG A 25 -0.81 0.51 -10.72
CA ARG A 25 -0.63 1.55 -9.71
C ARG A 25 0.14 1.04 -8.48
N ILE A 26 -0.28 -0.09 -7.97
CA ILE A 26 0.34 -0.63 -6.76
C ILE A 26 1.70 -1.26 -7.08
N GLY A 27 1.78 -1.90 -8.24
CA GLY A 27 3.03 -2.56 -8.65
C GLY A 27 4.21 -1.63 -8.77
N LYS A 28 3.96 -0.36 -9.06
CA LYS A 28 5.05 0.60 -9.21
C LYS A 28 5.67 0.97 -7.87
N LEU A 29 5.05 0.62 -6.78
CA LEU A 29 5.55 1.00 -5.47
C LEU A 29 6.90 0.37 -5.16
N ASP A 30 7.27 -0.69 -5.86
CA ASP A 30 8.56 -1.32 -5.63
C ASP A 30 9.72 -0.38 -5.95
N ARG A 31 9.49 0.62 -6.79
CA ARG A 31 10.54 1.58 -7.13
C ARG A 31 10.98 2.42 -5.91
N TYR A 32 10.12 2.47 -4.90
CA TYR A 32 10.42 3.24 -3.70
C TYR A 32 11.05 2.39 -2.62
N MET A 33 11.23 1.10 -2.89
CA MET A 33 11.83 0.19 -1.92
C MET A 33 13.35 0.21 -2.03
N PRO A 34 14.06 -0.16 -0.97
CA PRO A 34 15.50 -0.24 -1.03
C PRO A 34 15.96 -1.25 -2.06
N ARG A 35 17.11 -1.01 -2.64
CA ARG A 35 17.68 -1.90 -3.60
C ARG A 35 17.89 -3.26 -2.97
N GLY A 36 17.61 -4.30 -3.67
CA GLY A 36 17.76 -5.65 -3.16
C GLY A 36 16.50 -6.21 -2.53
N SER A 37 15.51 -5.34 -2.25
CA SER A 37 14.27 -5.80 -1.63
C SER A 37 13.19 -6.11 -2.63
N LYS A 38 13.36 -5.72 -3.86
CA LYS A 38 12.25 -5.70 -4.82
C LYS A 38 11.72 -7.07 -5.22
N LYS A 39 12.56 -8.06 -5.20
CA LYS A 39 12.18 -9.38 -5.68
C LYS A 39 11.26 -10.16 -4.77
N ASP A 40 11.27 -9.83 -3.51
CA ASP A 40 10.55 -10.63 -2.53
C ASP A 40 9.30 -9.94 -2.00
N ILE A 41 8.78 -9.00 -2.74
CA ILE A 41 7.59 -8.27 -2.32
C ILE A 41 6.35 -9.02 -2.77
N VAL A 42 5.44 -9.26 -1.83
CA VAL A 42 4.17 -9.91 -2.11
C VAL A 42 3.06 -8.95 -1.67
N CYS A 43 2.09 -8.74 -2.54
CA CYS A 43 1.01 -7.82 -2.25
C CYS A 43 -0.33 -8.51 -2.42
N LYS A 44 -1.24 -8.31 -1.48
CA LYS A 44 -2.60 -8.82 -1.58
C LYS A 44 -3.55 -7.65 -1.52
N ILE A 45 -4.48 -7.60 -2.46
CA ILE A 45 -5.47 -6.54 -2.54
C ILE A 45 -6.84 -7.18 -2.47
N VAL A 46 -7.69 -6.69 -1.59
CA VAL A 46 -9.05 -7.20 -1.45
C VAL A 46 -10.02 -6.06 -1.66
N VAL A 47 -11.00 -6.26 -2.53
CA VAL A 47 -12.06 -5.29 -2.75
C VAL A 47 -13.33 -5.89 -2.18
N SER A 48 -13.91 -5.22 -1.21
CA SER A 48 -15.14 -5.71 -0.56
C SER A 48 -16.28 -4.76 -0.81
N GLU A 49 -17.46 -5.31 -1.00
CA GLU A 49 -18.64 -4.51 -1.13
C GLU A 49 -19.19 -4.26 0.27
N ILE A 50 -19.39 -3.01 0.61
CA ILE A 50 -19.87 -2.65 1.93
C ILE A 50 -21.19 -1.89 1.91
N GLY A 51 -21.76 -1.70 0.81
CA GLY A 51 -22.91 -0.86 0.50
C GLY A 51 -24.09 -0.82 1.43
N LYS A 52 -23.94 -1.16 2.68
CA LYS A 52 -25.01 -1.10 3.61
C LYS A 52 -24.79 0.03 4.57
N GLY A 53 -25.74 0.69 4.98
CA GLY A 53 -25.60 1.74 5.96
C GLY A 53 -25.79 3.10 5.34
N LYS A 54 -25.46 4.12 6.07
CA LYS A 54 -25.76 5.48 5.69
C LYS A 54 -24.71 6.16 4.84
N SER A 55 -23.56 5.55 4.76
CA SER A 55 -22.48 6.13 3.98
C SER A 55 -22.74 5.98 2.50
N SER A 56 -22.28 6.92 1.72
CA SER A 56 -22.34 6.80 0.28
C SER A 56 -21.26 5.88 -0.26
N ASP A 57 -20.31 5.52 0.57
CA ASP A 57 -19.24 4.61 0.13
C ASP A 57 -19.79 3.21 0.01
N LYS A 58 -19.48 2.56 -1.07
CA LYS A 58 -19.99 1.24 -1.38
C LYS A 58 -18.95 0.14 -1.37
N TYR A 59 -17.70 0.51 -1.38
CA TYR A 59 -16.62 -0.46 -1.48
C TYR A 59 -15.51 -0.13 -0.50
N GLU A 60 -14.80 -1.17 -0.08
CA GLU A 60 -13.62 -0.99 0.74
C GLU A 60 -12.49 -1.67 0.01
N ILE A 61 -11.37 -1.00 -0.14
CA ILE A 61 -10.17 -1.59 -0.73
C ILE A 61 -9.13 -1.69 0.36
N SER A 62 -8.61 -2.89 0.56
CA SER A 62 -7.52 -3.08 1.48
C SER A 62 -6.36 -3.71 0.73
N ALA A 63 -5.16 -3.32 1.08
CA ALA A 63 -3.96 -3.89 0.50
C ALA A 63 -2.96 -4.14 1.59
N ALA A 64 -2.34 -5.30 1.55
CA ALA A 64 -1.27 -5.66 2.48
C ALA A 64 -0.08 -6.04 1.64
N MET A 65 1.08 -5.52 1.98
CA MET A 65 2.30 -5.78 1.26
C MET A 65 3.32 -6.33 2.22
N GLU A 66 3.80 -7.52 1.90
CA GLU A 66 4.82 -8.15 2.71
C GLU A 66 6.16 -7.89 2.05
N ILE A 67 7.07 -7.32 2.80
CA ILE A 67 8.37 -6.94 2.29
C ILE A 67 9.44 -7.74 3.01
N PRO A 68 10.65 -7.86 2.43
CA PRO A 68 11.71 -8.66 3.04
C PRO A 68 12.00 -8.21 4.46
N GLY A 69 12.32 -9.15 5.30
CA GLY A 69 12.55 -8.88 6.69
C GLY A 69 11.34 -9.15 7.56
N GLY A 70 10.27 -9.64 6.95
CA GLY A 70 9.07 -10.00 7.69
C GLY A 70 8.15 -8.85 8.02
N LYS A 71 8.41 -7.69 7.49
CA LYS A 71 7.57 -6.53 7.75
C LYS A 71 6.37 -6.52 6.82
N VAL A 72 5.22 -6.18 7.36
CA VAL A 72 4.01 -6.04 6.56
C VAL A 72 3.52 -4.61 6.67
N ILE A 73 3.25 -3.99 5.53
CA ILE A 73 2.61 -2.68 5.53
C ILE A 73 1.23 -2.88 4.93
N ALA A 74 0.28 -2.11 5.39
CA ALA A 74 -1.09 -2.28 4.95
C ALA A 74 -1.84 -0.95 4.95
N ALA A 75 -2.82 -0.85 4.08
CA ALA A 75 -3.65 0.33 3.98
C ALA A 75 -5.04 -0.10 3.59
N ARG A 76 -6.03 0.70 3.97
CA ARG A 76 -7.42 0.42 3.70
C ARG A 76 -8.16 1.73 3.53
N ASP A 77 -9.10 1.76 2.62
CA ASP A 77 -9.92 2.93 2.43
C ASP A 77 -11.28 2.54 1.89
N GLU A 78 -12.27 3.37 2.18
CA GLU A 78 -13.62 3.16 1.66
C GLU A 78 -13.84 4.14 0.52
N CYS A 79 -14.60 3.74 -0.47
CA CYS A 79 -14.78 4.55 -1.67
C CYS A 79 -16.08 4.23 -2.38
N THR A 80 -16.53 5.16 -3.20
CA THR A 80 -17.66 4.92 -4.09
C THR A 80 -17.17 4.41 -5.44
N ASN A 81 -15.92 4.71 -5.78
CA ASN A 81 -15.33 4.31 -7.06
C ASN A 81 -14.07 3.53 -6.75
N VAL A 82 -14.03 2.27 -7.19
CA VAL A 82 -12.91 1.41 -6.87
C VAL A 82 -11.58 1.89 -7.43
N PHE A 83 -11.61 2.56 -8.58
CA PHE A 83 -10.35 3.09 -9.15
C PHE A 83 -9.78 4.21 -8.27
N ALA A 84 -10.66 5.08 -7.79
CA ALA A 84 -10.24 6.13 -6.89
C ALA A 84 -9.76 5.53 -5.56
N GLY A 85 -10.40 4.45 -5.13
CA GLY A 85 -9.99 3.75 -3.91
C GLY A 85 -8.58 3.20 -4.02
N VAL A 86 -8.22 2.67 -5.18
CA VAL A 86 -6.86 2.19 -5.42
C VAL A 86 -5.85 3.33 -5.27
N ASP A 87 -6.19 4.50 -5.79
CA ASP A 87 -5.30 5.66 -5.70
C ASP A 87 -5.08 6.07 -4.26
N LEU A 88 -6.13 6.04 -3.45
CA LEU A 88 -6.02 6.39 -2.04
C LEU A 88 -5.17 5.38 -1.28
N VAL A 89 -5.37 4.11 -1.56
CA VAL A 89 -4.61 3.05 -0.92
C VAL A 89 -3.14 3.13 -1.34
N GLU A 90 -2.90 3.42 -2.60
CA GLU A 90 -1.54 3.59 -3.10
C GLU A 90 -0.80 4.67 -2.33
N ALA A 91 -1.46 5.81 -2.12
CA ALA A 91 -0.86 6.92 -1.41
C ALA A 91 -0.53 6.55 0.03
N LYS A 92 -1.42 5.80 0.68
CA LYS A 92 -1.18 5.36 2.04
C LYS A 92 -0.03 4.37 2.13
N LEU A 93 0.03 3.44 1.19
CA LEU A 93 1.13 2.48 1.15
C LEU A 93 2.46 3.19 0.92
N LEU A 94 2.47 4.18 0.03
CA LEU A 94 3.68 4.92 -0.25
C LEU A 94 4.18 5.64 1.01
N GLY A 95 3.27 6.19 1.79
CA GLY A 95 3.64 6.83 3.05
C GLY A 95 4.31 5.85 4.00
N GLN A 96 3.79 4.62 4.06
CA GLN A 96 4.38 3.60 4.91
C GLN A 96 5.72 3.12 4.39
N ILE A 97 5.88 3.04 3.07
CA ILE A 97 7.15 2.67 2.47
C ILE A 97 8.22 3.70 2.82
N ARG A 98 7.87 4.96 2.78
CA ARG A 98 8.81 6.02 3.13
C ARG A 98 9.26 5.89 4.58
N ARG A 99 8.36 5.55 5.47
CA ARG A 99 8.72 5.31 6.87
C ARG A 99 9.61 4.09 7.01
N TYR A 100 9.31 3.04 6.23
CA TYR A 100 10.14 1.84 6.24
C TYR A 100 11.57 2.16 5.82
N LYS A 101 11.74 2.99 4.79
CA LYS A 101 13.07 3.36 4.34
C LYS A 101 13.84 4.10 5.41
N LEU A 102 13.15 4.92 6.18
CA LEU A 102 13.79 5.62 7.26
C LEU A 102 14.25 4.65 8.35
N GLU A 103 13.49 3.62 8.57
CA GLU A 103 13.84 2.61 9.56
C GLU A 103 15.05 1.78 9.14
N VAL A 104 15.14 1.44 7.86
CA VAL A 104 16.26 0.61 7.41
C VAL A 104 17.52 1.39 7.11
N GLN A 105 17.48 2.70 7.25
CA GLN A 105 18.66 3.53 7.09
C GLN A 105 18.85 4.40 8.33
N PRO A 106 18.92 3.77 9.48
CA PRO A 106 18.93 4.52 10.72
C PRO A 106 20.14 5.43 10.91
N HIS A 107 21.28 5.05 10.37
CA HIS A 107 22.44 5.88 10.51
C HIS A 107 22.26 7.24 9.85
N ARG A 108 21.62 7.25 8.70
CA ARG A 108 21.36 8.47 8.01
C ARG A 108 20.32 9.28 8.75
N GLN A 109 19.34 8.61 9.27
CA GLN A 109 18.30 9.22 10.02
C GLN A 109 18.81 9.81 11.30
N LYS A 110 19.67 9.12 11.98
CA LYS A 110 20.18 9.61 13.21
C LYS A 110 20.85 10.94 13.07
N ARG A 111 21.55 11.14 11.99
CA ARG A 111 22.18 12.41 11.81
C ARG A 111 21.19 13.52 11.68
N SER A 112 20.15 13.33 10.93
CA SER A 112 19.15 14.32 10.74
C SER A 112 18.32 14.53 11.94
N LEU A 113 17.86 13.46 12.51
CA LEU A 113 16.92 13.55 13.56
C LEU A 113 17.47 14.02 14.84
N LYS A 114 18.68 13.75 15.12
CA LYS A 114 19.22 14.24 16.26
C LYS A 114 19.06 15.66 16.36
N ASN A 115 19.14 16.30 15.28
CA ASN A 115 19.02 17.70 15.29
C ASN A 115 17.63 18.18 15.31
N LEU A 116 16.68 17.33 14.93
CA LEU A 116 15.37 17.74 14.86
C LEU A 116 14.58 17.37 15.92
N PHE A 117 14.64 16.15 16.23
CA PHE A 117 13.72 15.78 17.08
C PHE A 117 14.07 15.44 18.20
N ILE A 118 14.97 15.42 18.29
CA ILE A 118 15.22 15.17 19.35
C ILE A 118 14.45 15.86 20.10
N LYS A 119 13.87 16.31 19.77
CA LYS A 119 13.08 16.77 20.31
C LYS A 119 11.93 16.44 20.28
N ARG A 120 11.46 15.99 19.82
CA ARG A 120 10.31 15.69 19.81
C ARG A 120 10.01 14.73 20.19
N LYS A 121 10.30 14.39 20.26
CA LYS A 121 10.02 13.60 20.58
C LYS A 121 9.95 13.35 21.13
#